data_f1acc9a031e952a1f909349f9c33c2f3
#
_entry.id   f1acc9a031e952a1f909349f9c33c2f3
#
_cell.length_a   1.000
_cell.length_b   1.000
_cell.length_c   1.000
_cell.angle_alpha   90.00
_cell.angle_beta   90.00
_cell.angle_gamma   90.00
#
_symmetry.space_group_name_H-M   'P 1'
#
loop_
_entity.id
_entity.type
_entity.pdbx_description
1 polymer ?
#
loop_
_entity_poly.entity_id
_entity_poly.type
_entity_poly.pdbx_seq_one_letter_code
_entity_poly.pdbx_strand_id
1 'polypeptide(L)'
;MSWRRWIVLAVVVGALAVPTRAGAQSEVAATLSVLGGQVDRIPAGAAGSESGLTGMNLVEGDRVRTAAGSVALITFLNGTTVTVLPESEVTVRSGAADRAAGTMRLFIHAGRVWARVVQVASVRSVLTLESNDYSATARDGLIGAERAPEGFVCWTRRGTLTIDNRLGQSEAVLMAGQRVWARTGWPVTPEPFVAGTSTLTIESTGPVVPLLQLPEGRVSAGFLSEDVEVNQVFGSLTSSRGRQRWLVEVPAGATGEYPLVLTGVGEGPFTVQVSTRYMGFRVSRETLTGEARPGERLVARITTQVKGEDPRTARIRSGTVDGLRAWEGEEPAVIVLRPAAGRGPGTN
;
A
#
# COMPACT_ATOMS: atom_id res chain seq x y z
N MET A 1 32.16 -86.46 -28.09
CA MET A 1 31.38 -85.91 -26.95
C MET A 1 31.91 -84.57 -26.61
N SER A 2 31.29 -83.49 -27.09
CA SER A 2 31.74 -82.10 -26.94
C SER A 2 30.64 -81.26 -26.27
N TRP A 3 30.92 -80.76 -25.09
CA TRP A 3 30.04 -79.94 -24.29
C TRP A 3 30.35 -78.49 -24.60
N ARG A 4 29.41 -77.79 -25.28
CA ARG A 4 29.45 -76.33 -25.51
C ARG A 4 28.94 -75.58 -24.26
N ARG A 5 29.82 -74.79 -23.63
CA ARG A 5 29.47 -73.85 -22.58
C ARG A 5 28.91 -72.57 -23.14
N TRP A 6 27.67 -72.25 -22.84
CA TRP A 6 27.05 -70.97 -23.12
C TRP A 6 27.38 -70.03 -21.96
N ILE A 7 28.08 -68.92 -22.24
CA ILE A 7 28.30 -67.83 -21.31
C ILE A 7 27.19 -66.84 -21.58
N VAL A 8 26.27 -66.64 -20.63
CA VAL A 8 25.24 -65.61 -20.67
C VAL A 8 25.86 -64.36 -20.05
N LEU A 9 26.07 -63.33 -20.88
CA LEU A 9 26.53 -62.01 -20.44
C LEU A 9 25.31 -61.22 -19.98
N ALA A 10 25.12 -61.07 -18.66
CA ALA A 10 24.09 -60.18 -18.11
C ALA A 10 24.62 -58.75 -18.11
N VAL A 11 24.12 -57.92 -19.03
CA VAL A 11 24.35 -56.48 -19.02
C VAL A 11 23.39 -55.82 -17.99
N VAL A 12 23.94 -55.46 -16.85
CA VAL A 12 23.21 -54.65 -15.85
C VAL A 12 23.25 -53.21 -16.31
N VAL A 13 22.16 -52.74 -16.92
CA VAL A 13 21.96 -51.31 -17.20
C VAL A 13 21.55 -50.65 -15.88
N GLY A 14 22.52 -50.05 -15.21
CA GLY A 14 22.29 -49.20 -14.05
C GLY A 14 21.64 -47.88 -14.51
N ALA A 15 20.32 -47.76 -14.38
CA ALA A 15 19.63 -46.48 -14.54
C ALA A 15 20.04 -45.56 -13.38
N LEU A 16 20.97 -44.64 -13.65
CA LEU A 16 21.24 -43.49 -12.80
C LEU A 16 19.97 -42.60 -12.80
N ALA A 17 19.09 -42.84 -11.81
CA ALA A 17 18.03 -41.90 -11.51
C ALA A 17 18.68 -40.60 -10.99
N VAL A 18 18.93 -39.64 -11.88
CA VAL A 18 19.24 -38.30 -11.49
C VAL A 18 17.98 -37.75 -10.81
N PRO A 19 18.03 -37.39 -9.51
CA PRO A 19 16.88 -36.76 -8.88
C PRO A 19 16.69 -35.43 -9.56
N THR A 20 15.72 -35.34 -10.48
CA THR A 20 15.17 -34.05 -10.91
C THR A 20 14.62 -33.41 -9.65
N ARG A 21 15.37 -32.44 -9.10
CA ARG A 21 14.80 -31.50 -8.15
C ARG A 21 13.65 -30.84 -8.88
N ALA A 22 12.44 -31.33 -8.65
CA ALA A 22 11.24 -30.58 -8.93
C ALA A 22 11.43 -29.27 -8.18
N GLY A 23 11.81 -28.20 -8.90
CA GLY A 23 11.89 -26.86 -8.32
C GLY A 23 10.50 -26.58 -7.79
N ALA A 24 10.36 -26.52 -6.48
CA ALA A 24 9.13 -26.06 -5.87
C ALA A 24 8.85 -24.69 -6.51
N GLN A 25 7.83 -24.61 -7.34
CA GLN A 25 7.40 -23.34 -7.89
C GLN A 25 7.12 -22.43 -6.72
N SER A 26 7.94 -21.39 -6.57
CA SER A 26 7.77 -20.41 -5.51
C SER A 26 6.40 -19.77 -5.71
N GLU A 27 5.52 -20.01 -4.75
CA GLU A 27 4.15 -19.54 -4.83
C GLU A 27 4.09 -18.02 -4.70
N VAL A 28 3.32 -17.35 -5.56
CA VAL A 28 3.17 -15.90 -5.58
C VAL A 28 2.64 -15.41 -4.23
N ALA A 29 3.38 -14.51 -3.58
CA ALA A 29 3.00 -13.89 -2.32
C ALA A 29 2.27 -12.56 -2.52
N ALA A 30 2.72 -11.78 -3.50
CA ALA A 30 2.20 -10.46 -3.78
C ALA A 30 2.49 -10.07 -5.24
N THR A 31 1.97 -8.93 -5.67
CA THR A 31 2.26 -8.33 -6.97
C THR A 31 2.86 -6.94 -6.78
N LEU A 32 3.88 -6.62 -7.60
CA LEU A 32 4.53 -5.33 -7.66
C LEU A 32 3.83 -4.43 -8.68
N SER A 33 3.63 -3.16 -8.34
CA SER A 33 3.27 -2.10 -9.28
C SER A 33 4.23 -0.93 -9.11
N VAL A 34 4.78 -0.45 -10.20
CA VAL A 34 5.64 0.74 -10.23
C VAL A 34 4.74 1.96 -10.41
N LEU A 35 4.59 2.78 -9.36
CA LEU A 35 3.79 4.00 -9.42
C LEU A 35 4.59 5.17 -10.02
N GLY A 36 5.92 5.12 -9.94
CA GLY A 36 6.78 6.12 -10.56
C GLY A 36 8.25 5.95 -10.24
N GLY A 37 9.10 6.47 -11.12
CA GLY A 37 10.55 6.45 -10.99
C GLY A 37 11.19 5.07 -11.22
N GLN A 38 12.35 4.86 -10.65
CA GLN A 38 13.10 3.60 -10.77
C GLN A 38 12.85 2.71 -9.56
N VAL A 39 12.39 1.50 -9.84
CA VAL A 39 12.16 0.44 -8.84
C VAL A 39 12.93 -0.78 -9.29
N ASP A 40 13.67 -1.40 -8.38
CA ASP A 40 14.38 -2.64 -8.63
C ASP A 40 13.73 -3.79 -7.85
N ARG A 41 13.65 -4.98 -8.48
CA ARG A 41 13.43 -6.24 -7.80
C ARG A 41 14.76 -6.98 -7.68
N ILE A 42 15.03 -7.54 -6.53
CA ILE A 42 16.15 -8.44 -6.27
C ILE A 42 15.53 -9.79 -5.97
N PRO A 43 15.60 -10.76 -6.89
CA PRO A 43 15.01 -12.08 -6.68
C PRO A 43 15.63 -12.80 -5.47
N ALA A 44 14.86 -13.65 -4.82
CA ALA A 44 15.30 -14.44 -3.67
C ALA A 44 16.57 -15.24 -4.01
N GLY A 45 17.63 -15.07 -3.21
CA GLY A 45 18.91 -15.76 -3.41
C GLY A 45 19.77 -15.23 -4.57
N ALA A 46 19.33 -14.23 -5.31
CA ALA A 46 20.12 -13.61 -6.39
C ALA A 46 21.08 -12.54 -5.84
N ALA A 47 22.25 -12.43 -6.48
CA ALA A 47 23.21 -11.34 -6.18
C ALA A 47 22.91 -10.05 -6.95
N GLY A 48 22.14 -10.13 -8.04
CA GLY A 48 21.81 -8.99 -8.92
C GLY A 48 20.38 -8.54 -8.75
N SER A 49 20.11 -7.31 -9.20
CA SER A 49 18.76 -6.75 -9.32
C SER A 49 18.31 -6.73 -10.78
N GLU A 50 17.01 -6.75 -10.98
CA GLU A 50 16.35 -6.51 -12.25
C GLU A 50 15.40 -5.31 -12.11
N SER A 51 15.06 -4.67 -13.23
CA SER A 51 14.09 -3.57 -13.23
C SER A 51 12.72 -4.09 -12.83
N GLY A 52 12.11 -3.50 -11.80
CA GLY A 52 10.75 -3.80 -11.38
C GLY A 52 9.74 -3.34 -12.43
N LEU A 53 8.78 -4.19 -12.74
CA LEU A 53 7.72 -3.91 -13.69
C LEU A 53 6.36 -4.04 -13.01
N THR A 54 5.42 -3.20 -13.43
CA THR A 54 4.03 -3.32 -13.00
C THR A 54 3.42 -4.64 -13.46
N GLY A 55 2.77 -5.35 -12.52
CA GLY A 55 2.23 -6.70 -12.73
C GLY A 55 3.20 -7.82 -12.41
N MET A 56 4.44 -7.50 -12.01
CA MET A 56 5.44 -8.52 -11.65
C MET A 56 5.05 -9.24 -10.36
N ASN A 57 5.10 -10.56 -10.39
CA ASN A 57 4.85 -11.39 -9.22
C ASN A 57 6.05 -11.35 -8.25
N LEU A 58 5.75 -11.21 -6.98
CA LEU A 58 6.72 -11.31 -5.89
C LEU A 58 6.51 -12.63 -5.14
N VAL A 59 7.60 -13.29 -4.83
CA VAL A 59 7.63 -14.51 -4.02
C VAL A 59 8.33 -14.27 -2.69
N GLU A 60 8.26 -15.22 -1.78
CA GLU A 60 9.01 -15.16 -0.52
C GLU A 60 10.52 -15.00 -0.78
N GLY A 61 11.13 -14.05 -0.06
CA GLY A 61 12.55 -13.71 -0.18
C GLY A 61 12.86 -12.65 -1.24
N ASP A 62 11.92 -12.31 -2.11
CA ASP A 62 12.10 -11.20 -3.06
C ASP A 62 12.22 -9.87 -2.33
N ARG A 63 13.12 -9.03 -2.85
CA ARG A 63 13.37 -7.70 -2.30
C ARG A 63 12.98 -6.63 -3.32
N VAL A 64 12.33 -5.58 -2.84
CA VAL A 64 11.95 -4.41 -3.65
C VAL A 64 12.71 -3.21 -3.12
N ARG A 65 13.36 -2.46 -4.02
CA ARG A 65 14.09 -1.24 -3.71
C ARG A 65 13.60 -0.09 -4.60
N THR A 66 13.34 1.04 -3.99
CA THR A 66 12.96 2.30 -4.65
C THR A 66 14.10 3.29 -4.60
N ALA A 67 14.41 3.94 -5.73
CA ALA A 67 15.36 5.04 -5.80
C ALA A 67 14.76 6.34 -5.23
N ALA A 68 15.55 7.42 -5.19
CA ALA A 68 15.08 8.76 -4.84
C ALA A 68 13.92 9.18 -5.76
N GLY A 69 12.84 9.73 -5.19
CA GLY A 69 11.65 10.16 -5.91
C GLY A 69 10.82 9.02 -6.53
N SER A 70 11.15 7.75 -6.25
CA SER A 70 10.46 6.58 -6.80
C SER A 70 9.49 5.98 -5.81
N VAL A 71 8.37 5.45 -6.31
CA VAL A 71 7.34 4.83 -5.47
C VAL A 71 6.88 3.52 -6.09
N ALA A 72 6.76 2.49 -5.26
CA ALA A 72 6.21 1.20 -5.62
C ALA A 72 5.00 0.85 -4.75
N LEU A 73 4.14 -0.01 -5.26
CA LEU A 73 3.02 -0.60 -4.54
C LEU A 73 3.16 -2.11 -4.55
N ILE A 74 3.14 -2.71 -3.37
CA ILE A 74 3.05 -4.15 -3.19
C ILE A 74 1.61 -4.47 -2.83
N THR A 75 0.94 -5.32 -3.62
CA THR A 75 -0.44 -5.75 -3.38
C THR A 75 -0.46 -7.22 -3.05
N PHE A 76 -0.90 -7.55 -1.85
CA PHE A 76 -1.09 -8.91 -1.39
C PHE A 76 -2.42 -9.49 -1.89
N LEU A 77 -2.51 -10.83 -1.94
CA LEU A 77 -3.67 -11.54 -2.52
C LEU A 77 -5.02 -11.24 -1.82
N ASN A 78 -5.00 -10.80 -0.57
CA ASN A 78 -6.20 -10.39 0.16
C ASN A 78 -6.64 -8.94 -0.09
N GLY A 79 -5.94 -8.21 -0.97
CA GLY A 79 -6.20 -6.80 -1.26
C GLY A 79 -5.51 -5.81 -0.31
N THR A 80 -4.72 -6.27 0.66
CA THR A 80 -3.84 -5.39 1.46
C THR A 80 -2.77 -4.80 0.56
N THR A 81 -2.55 -3.52 0.67
CA THR A 81 -1.56 -2.79 -0.13
C THR A 81 -0.50 -2.15 0.76
N VAL A 82 0.74 -2.18 0.28
CA VAL A 82 1.87 -1.51 0.93
C VAL A 82 2.57 -0.62 -0.10
N THR A 83 2.50 0.68 0.09
CA THR A 83 3.27 1.67 -0.68
C THR A 83 4.69 1.72 -0.12
N VAL A 84 5.66 1.41 -0.96
CA VAL A 84 7.09 1.54 -0.67
C VAL A 84 7.52 2.93 -1.14
N LEU A 85 7.86 3.79 -0.19
CA LEU A 85 8.19 5.19 -0.43
C LEU A 85 9.60 5.36 -1.00
N PRO A 86 10.01 6.57 -1.44
CA PRO A 86 11.35 6.78 -1.96
C PRO A 86 12.46 6.33 -1.01
N GLU A 87 13.60 5.89 -1.58
CA GLU A 87 14.80 5.48 -0.85
C GLU A 87 14.55 4.36 0.17
N SER A 88 13.70 3.42 -0.19
CA SER A 88 13.29 2.32 0.69
C SER A 88 13.68 0.96 0.11
N GLU A 89 13.96 0.01 1.00
CA GLU A 89 14.25 -1.37 0.66
C GLU A 89 13.49 -2.32 1.59
N VAL A 90 12.72 -3.22 0.99
CA VAL A 90 11.86 -4.16 1.72
C VAL A 90 12.00 -5.58 1.16
N THR A 91 11.84 -6.59 2.01
CA THR A 91 11.79 -8.01 1.61
C THR A 91 10.42 -8.61 1.92
N VAL A 92 9.82 -9.30 0.96
CA VAL A 92 8.61 -10.10 1.19
C VAL A 92 8.99 -11.36 1.96
N ARG A 93 8.42 -11.56 3.15
CA ARG A 93 8.67 -12.72 4.03
C ARG A 93 7.48 -13.66 4.17
N SER A 94 6.44 -13.44 3.37
CA SER A 94 5.22 -14.27 3.42
C SER A 94 5.42 -15.55 2.64
N GLY A 95 5.68 -16.64 3.33
CA GLY A 95 5.72 -17.97 2.75
C GLY A 95 4.33 -18.60 2.58
N ALA A 96 4.28 -19.86 2.10
CA ALA A 96 3.04 -20.60 1.88
C ALA A 96 2.21 -20.77 3.17
N ALA A 97 2.89 -21.08 4.28
CA ALA A 97 2.24 -21.24 5.60
C ALA A 97 1.63 -19.92 6.09
N ASP A 98 2.33 -18.81 5.92
CA ASP A 98 1.83 -17.47 6.30
C ASP A 98 0.57 -17.13 5.51
N ARG A 99 0.55 -17.40 4.19
CA ARG A 99 -0.62 -17.15 3.33
C ARG A 99 -1.82 -18.00 3.73
N ALA A 100 -1.61 -19.28 4.04
CA ALA A 100 -2.66 -20.17 4.52
C ALA A 100 -3.26 -19.66 5.85
N ALA A 101 -2.44 -19.04 6.70
CA ALA A 101 -2.86 -18.40 7.96
C ALA A 101 -3.42 -16.97 7.75
N GLY A 102 -3.41 -16.43 6.52
CA GLY A 102 -3.79 -15.04 6.25
C GLY A 102 -2.76 -14.01 6.71
N THR A 103 -1.52 -14.44 6.97
CA THR A 103 -0.44 -13.57 7.47
C THR A 103 0.39 -13.03 6.31
N MET A 104 0.60 -11.74 6.30
CA MET A 104 1.49 -11.03 5.38
C MET A 104 2.65 -10.46 6.18
N ARG A 105 3.87 -10.72 5.73
CA ARG A 105 5.08 -10.26 6.42
C ARG A 105 5.99 -9.52 5.47
N LEU A 106 6.46 -8.36 5.89
CA LEU A 106 7.37 -7.51 5.14
C LEU A 106 8.50 -7.03 6.04
N PHE A 107 9.74 -7.32 5.66
CA PHE A 107 10.90 -6.84 6.39
C PHE A 107 11.42 -5.54 5.76
N ILE A 108 11.61 -4.50 6.57
CA ILE A 108 12.09 -3.19 6.15
C ILE A 108 13.57 -3.09 6.47
N HIS A 109 14.42 -3.07 5.43
CA HIS A 109 15.86 -2.89 5.57
C HIS A 109 16.22 -1.43 5.76
N ALA A 110 15.57 -0.55 5.00
CA ALA A 110 15.76 0.90 5.03
C ALA A 110 14.52 1.62 4.53
N GLY A 111 14.36 2.87 4.94
CA GLY A 111 13.31 3.76 4.45
C GLY A 111 11.95 3.49 5.06
N ARG A 112 10.90 3.82 4.29
CA ARG A 112 9.55 3.99 4.81
C ARG A 112 8.51 3.29 3.97
N VAL A 113 7.50 2.72 4.62
CA VAL A 113 6.31 2.13 3.99
C VAL A 113 5.03 2.70 4.55
N TRP A 114 3.98 2.68 3.73
CA TRP A 114 2.61 3.04 4.12
C TRP A 114 1.65 1.96 3.66
N ALA A 115 0.85 1.42 4.56
CA ALA A 115 0.01 0.26 4.30
C ALA A 115 -1.46 0.54 4.57
N ARG A 116 -2.30 0.05 3.67
CA ARG A 116 -3.73 -0.16 3.89
C ARG A 116 -3.97 -1.64 4.12
N VAL A 117 -4.28 -2.01 5.35
CA VAL A 117 -4.57 -3.40 5.74
C VAL A 117 -6.06 -3.65 5.59
N VAL A 118 -6.41 -4.70 4.83
CA VAL A 118 -7.79 -5.10 4.56
C VAL A 118 -8.13 -6.34 5.35
N GLN A 119 -9.17 -6.27 6.16
CA GLN A 119 -9.74 -7.45 6.80
C GLN A 119 -10.76 -8.10 5.86
N VAL A 120 -10.49 -9.33 5.46
CA VAL A 120 -11.45 -10.15 4.70
C VAL A 120 -12.29 -10.96 5.69
N ALA A 121 -13.61 -10.94 5.54
CA ALA A 121 -14.54 -11.55 6.50
C ALA A 121 -14.30 -13.05 6.74
N SER A 122 -13.76 -13.78 5.77
CA SER A 122 -13.52 -15.22 5.82
C SER A 122 -12.12 -15.62 6.33
N VAL A 123 -11.17 -14.69 6.40
CA VAL A 123 -9.77 -14.97 6.79
C VAL A 123 -9.29 -13.90 7.75
N ARG A 124 -8.68 -14.30 8.87
CA ARG A 124 -8.03 -13.36 9.79
C ARG A 124 -6.74 -12.85 9.14
N SER A 125 -6.88 -11.78 8.35
CA SER A 125 -5.72 -11.15 7.71
C SER A 125 -4.90 -10.38 8.74
N VAL A 126 -3.59 -10.57 8.69
CA VAL A 126 -2.63 -9.87 9.57
C VAL A 126 -1.46 -9.39 8.71
N LEU A 127 -1.14 -8.10 8.79
CA LEU A 127 0.10 -7.56 8.23
C LEU A 127 1.10 -7.32 9.35
N THR A 128 2.30 -7.87 9.21
CA THR A 128 3.44 -7.62 10.10
C THR A 128 4.54 -6.90 9.31
N LEU A 129 4.91 -5.71 9.76
CA LEU A 129 6.05 -4.95 9.29
C LEU A 129 7.21 -5.17 10.26
N GLU A 130 8.33 -5.66 9.77
CA GLU A 130 9.45 -6.12 10.59
C GLU A 130 10.70 -5.27 10.38
N SER A 131 11.49 -5.14 11.44
CA SER A 131 12.88 -4.68 11.43
C SER A 131 13.76 -5.69 12.17
N ASN A 132 15.03 -5.36 12.40
CA ASN A 132 15.93 -6.24 13.15
C ASN A 132 15.49 -6.44 14.60
N ASP A 133 14.94 -5.42 15.23
CA ASP A 133 14.71 -5.39 16.68
C ASP A 133 13.23 -5.38 17.07
N TYR A 134 12.36 -4.95 16.15
CA TYR A 134 10.94 -4.77 16.40
C TYR A 134 10.08 -5.25 15.23
N SER A 135 8.86 -5.57 15.55
CA SER A 135 7.79 -5.81 14.58
C SER A 135 6.54 -5.01 14.92
N ALA A 136 5.80 -4.62 13.90
CA ALA A 136 4.55 -3.87 14.01
C ALA A 136 3.44 -4.66 13.31
N THR A 137 2.42 -5.05 14.06
CA THR A 137 1.37 -5.97 13.58
C THR A 137 0.00 -5.30 13.60
N ALA A 138 -0.70 -5.34 12.46
CA ALA A 138 -2.06 -4.84 12.32
C ALA A 138 -2.97 -5.84 11.62
N ARG A 139 -4.28 -5.81 11.96
CA ARG A 139 -5.31 -6.63 11.33
C ARG A 139 -6.16 -5.84 10.35
N ASP A 140 -6.27 -4.56 10.56
CA ASP A 140 -6.98 -3.62 9.71
C ASP A 140 -6.39 -2.21 9.87
N GLY A 141 -6.70 -1.34 8.94
CA GLY A 141 -6.42 0.08 9.10
C GLY A 141 -5.42 0.66 8.14
N LEU A 142 -4.96 1.85 8.51
CA LEU A 142 -3.96 2.64 7.81
C LEU A 142 -2.75 2.81 8.72
N ILE A 143 -1.67 2.16 8.39
CA ILE A 143 -0.47 2.08 9.21
C ILE A 143 0.77 2.42 8.39
N GLY A 144 1.83 2.82 9.06
CA GLY A 144 3.13 3.02 8.45
C GLY A 144 4.25 2.57 9.34
N ALA A 145 5.39 2.29 8.74
CA ALA A 145 6.63 2.04 9.45
C ALA A 145 7.83 2.59 8.69
N GLU A 146 8.87 2.95 9.43
CA GLU A 146 10.15 3.44 8.90
C GLU A 146 11.29 2.78 9.66
N ARG A 147 12.24 2.26 8.93
CA ARG A 147 13.53 1.89 9.47
C ARG A 147 14.46 3.11 9.38
N ALA A 148 14.55 3.86 10.47
CA ALA A 148 15.48 4.95 10.63
C ALA A 148 16.82 4.42 11.20
N PRO A 149 17.95 5.15 11.03
CA PRO A 149 19.25 4.74 11.56
C PRO A 149 19.23 4.47 13.07
N GLU A 150 18.40 5.20 13.81
CA GLU A 150 18.35 5.15 15.27
C GLU A 150 17.23 4.27 15.84
N GLY A 151 16.40 3.61 15.01
CA GLY A 151 15.31 2.79 15.50
C GLY A 151 14.24 2.47 14.49
N PHE A 152 13.12 1.99 14.99
CA PHE A 152 11.95 1.63 14.22
C PHE A 152 10.79 2.55 14.59
N VAL A 153 10.32 3.34 13.64
CA VAL A 153 9.22 4.29 13.84
C VAL A 153 7.96 3.71 13.24
N CYS A 154 6.87 3.70 13.98
CA CYS A 154 5.58 3.19 13.53
C CYS A 154 4.47 4.20 13.75
N TRP A 155 3.49 4.21 12.84
CA TRP A 155 2.34 5.11 12.87
C TRP A 155 1.03 4.37 12.58
N THR A 156 -0.05 4.87 13.13
CA THR A 156 -1.39 4.47 12.73
C THR A 156 -2.32 5.67 12.56
N ARG A 157 -3.05 5.72 11.46
CA ARG A 157 -4.09 6.73 11.19
C ARG A 157 -5.49 6.17 11.42
N ARG A 158 -5.65 4.86 11.25
CA ARG A 158 -6.89 4.12 11.45
C ARG A 158 -6.56 2.71 11.90
N GLY A 159 -7.39 2.13 12.78
CA GLY A 159 -7.17 0.81 13.35
C GLY A 159 -6.22 0.84 14.55
N THR A 160 -5.68 -0.32 14.86
CA THR A 160 -4.72 -0.53 15.95
C THR A 160 -3.44 -1.18 15.43
N LEU A 161 -2.30 -0.85 16.05
CA LEU A 161 -1.00 -1.39 15.70
C LEU A 161 -0.29 -1.86 16.96
N THR A 162 0.01 -3.15 17.04
CA THR A 162 0.78 -3.73 18.15
C THR A 162 2.26 -3.72 17.79
N ILE A 163 3.08 -3.23 18.70
CA ILE A 163 4.54 -3.21 18.56
C ILE A 163 5.12 -4.25 19.49
N ASP A 164 5.86 -5.20 18.93
CA ASP A 164 6.53 -6.27 19.66
C ASP A 164 8.04 -6.14 19.48
N ASN A 165 8.80 -6.47 20.53
CA ASN A 165 10.24 -6.55 20.44
C ASN A 165 10.69 -7.86 19.77
N ARG A 166 11.97 -8.01 19.56
CA ARG A 166 12.59 -9.20 18.95
C ARG A 166 12.29 -10.52 19.68
N LEU A 167 11.96 -10.46 20.96
CA LEU A 167 11.58 -11.62 21.77
C LEU A 167 10.09 -11.95 21.68
N GLY A 168 9.32 -11.18 20.86
CA GLY A 168 7.88 -11.34 20.73
C GLY A 168 7.08 -10.79 21.92
N GLN A 169 7.71 -9.99 22.78
CA GLN A 169 7.02 -9.33 23.89
C GLN A 169 6.40 -8.05 23.38
N SER A 170 5.13 -7.84 23.70
CA SER A 170 4.42 -6.61 23.34
C SER A 170 4.92 -5.45 24.17
N GLU A 171 5.43 -4.43 23.48
CA GLU A 171 5.98 -3.21 24.10
C GLU A 171 4.94 -2.08 24.11
N ALA A 172 4.10 -1.98 23.07
CA ALA A 172 3.07 -0.96 22.98
C ALA A 172 1.95 -1.35 22.02
N VAL A 173 0.77 -0.74 22.25
CA VAL A 173 -0.36 -0.74 21.32
C VAL A 173 -0.67 0.68 20.93
N LEU A 174 -0.60 0.99 19.65
CA LEU A 174 -0.95 2.29 19.09
C LEU A 174 -2.42 2.29 18.70
N MET A 175 -3.10 3.33 19.09
CA MET A 175 -4.46 3.65 18.63
C MET A 175 -4.41 4.61 17.45
N ALA A 176 -5.51 4.75 16.73
CA ALA A 176 -5.62 5.68 15.62
C ALA A 176 -5.12 7.09 15.96
N GLY A 177 -4.26 7.65 15.11
CA GLY A 177 -3.64 8.96 15.32
C GLY A 177 -2.43 8.97 16.24
N GLN A 178 -1.85 7.81 16.53
CA GLN A 178 -0.63 7.70 17.33
C GLN A 178 0.57 7.26 16.51
N ARG A 179 1.74 7.56 17.02
CA ARG A 179 3.04 7.05 16.57
C ARG A 179 3.86 6.58 17.76
N VAL A 180 4.91 5.83 17.47
CA VAL A 180 5.91 5.44 18.45
C VAL A 180 7.28 5.42 17.78
N TRP A 181 8.28 5.68 18.59
CA TRP A 181 9.67 5.44 18.23
C TRP A 181 10.24 4.31 19.10
N ALA A 182 10.38 3.13 18.51
CA ALA A 182 10.92 1.97 19.19
C ALA A 182 12.46 1.92 19.02
N ARG A 183 13.18 2.01 20.12
CA ARG A 183 14.65 1.96 20.20
C ARG A 183 15.06 0.96 21.28
N THR A 184 16.02 0.11 20.98
CA THR A 184 16.55 -0.84 21.96
C THR A 184 17.06 -0.12 23.21
N GLY A 185 16.61 -0.54 24.38
CA GLY A 185 16.98 0.04 25.67
C GLY A 185 16.22 1.31 26.06
N TRP A 186 15.23 1.75 25.29
CA TRP A 186 14.38 2.90 25.61
C TRP A 186 12.92 2.45 25.75
N PRO A 187 12.14 3.11 26.64
CA PRO A 187 10.70 2.85 26.74
C PRO A 187 9.99 3.13 25.41
N VAL A 188 9.13 2.22 25.00
CA VAL A 188 8.29 2.36 23.80
C VAL A 188 6.99 3.08 24.20
N THR A 189 6.94 4.40 24.04
CA THR A 189 5.82 5.22 24.50
C THR A 189 5.06 5.80 23.30
N PRO A 190 3.76 5.51 23.17
CA PRO A 190 2.92 6.13 22.14
C PRO A 190 2.79 7.63 22.32
N GLU A 191 2.86 8.37 21.23
CA GLU A 191 2.67 9.82 21.17
C GLU A 191 1.75 10.20 20.00
N PRO A 192 1.14 11.39 19.98
CA PRO A 192 0.29 11.83 18.87
C PRO A 192 1.04 11.83 17.55
N PHE A 193 0.39 11.33 16.51
CA PHE A 193 0.91 11.37 15.14
C PHE A 193 0.31 12.54 14.37
N VAL A 194 1.18 13.41 13.87
CA VAL A 194 0.84 14.49 12.96
C VAL A 194 1.51 14.21 11.62
N ALA A 195 0.70 13.88 10.61
CA ALA A 195 1.21 13.51 9.28
C ALA A 195 1.86 14.69 8.53
N GLY A 196 1.49 15.90 8.87
CA GLY A 196 2.03 17.16 8.36
C GLY A 196 1.35 18.35 9.02
N THR A 197 2.01 19.50 9.02
CA THR A 197 1.45 20.73 9.57
C THR A 197 0.35 21.32 8.70
N SER A 198 0.38 21.02 7.40
CA SER A 198 -0.62 21.41 6.41
C SER A 198 -1.38 20.20 5.90
N THR A 199 -2.70 20.31 5.80
CA THR A 199 -3.56 19.24 5.28
C THR A 199 -4.54 19.78 4.25
N LEU A 200 -4.82 18.93 3.26
CA LEU A 200 -5.91 19.09 2.30
C LEU A 200 -6.98 18.06 2.64
N THR A 201 -8.20 18.53 2.88
CA THR A 201 -9.32 17.69 3.29
C THR A 201 -10.45 17.84 2.26
N ILE A 202 -10.93 16.72 1.74
CA ILE A 202 -12.08 16.63 0.84
C ILE A 202 -13.19 15.87 1.57
N GLU A 203 -14.33 16.51 1.74
CA GLU A 203 -15.54 15.91 2.28
C GLU A 203 -16.61 15.87 1.17
N SER A 204 -16.99 14.68 0.75
CA SER A 204 -18.02 14.47 -0.27
C SER A 204 -19.32 13.98 0.37
N THR A 205 -20.43 14.53 -0.07
CA THR A 205 -21.79 14.12 0.31
C THR A 205 -22.63 13.95 -0.96
N GLY A 206 -23.45 12.91 -1.02
CA GLY A 206 -24.21 12.53 -2.20
C GLY A 206 -23.59 11.36 -2.95
N PRO A 207 -24.12 10.98 -4.13
CA PRO A 207 -23.73 9.76 -4.84
C PRO A 207 -22.43 9.92 -5.67
N VAL A 208 -21.39 10.53 -5.10
CA VAL A 208 -20.06 10.64 -5.72
C VAL A 208 -18.96 10.24 -4.76
N VAL A 209 -17.99 9.49 -5.24
CA VAL A 209 -16.78 9.11 -4.48
C VAL A 209 -15.59 9.93 -4.96
N PRO A 210 -14.81 10.54 -4.04
CA PRO A 210 -13.66 11.36 -4.36
C PRO A 210 -12.37 10.53 -4.43
N LEU A 211 -11.55 10.78 -5.45
CA LEU A 211 -10.18 10.32 -5.56
C LEU A 211 -9.28 11.53 -5.79
N LEU A 212 -8.38 11.79 -4.87
CA LEU A 212 -7.39 12.84 -4.97
C LEU A 212 -6.06 12.26 -5.47
N GLN A 213 -5.50 12.90 -6.50
CA GLN A 213 -4.15 12.60 -6.98
C GLN A 213 -3.19 13.68 -6.45
N LEU A 214 -1.98 13.27 -6.06
CA LEU A 214 -0.95 14.23 -5.70
C LEU A 214 -0.40 14.90 -6.97
N PRO A 215 0.24 16.09 -6.82
CA PRO A 215 1.02 16.66 -7.91
C PRO A 215 1.98 15.59 -8.45
N GLU A 216 2.17 15.51 -9.74
CA GLU A 216 2.90 14.45 -10.45
C GLU A 216 2.08 13.18 -10.77
N GLY A 217 0.84 13.04 -10.28
CA GLY A 217 -0.09 11.96 -10.65
C GLY A 217 0.32 10.53 -10.25
N ARG A 218 1.39 10.37 -9.44
CA ARG A 218 1.99 9.07 -9.13
C ARG A 218 1.27 8.30 -8.04
N VAL A 219 0.73 8.99 -7.06
CA VAL A 219 0.05 8.40 -5.90
C VAL A 219 -1.29 9.07 -5.66
N SER A 220 -2.22 8.32 -5.11
CA SER A 220 -3.60 8.76 -4.88
C SER A 220 -4.10 8.37 -3.51
N ALA A 221 -5.09 9.11 -3.00
CA ALA A 221 -5.87 8.76 -1.83
C ALA A 221 -7.35 9.05 -2.11
N GLY A 222 -8.24 8.16 -1.67
CA GLY A 222 -9.68 8.29 -1.85
C GLY A 222 -10.36 6.99 -2.19
N PHE A 223 -11.31 7.06 -3.12
CA PHE A 223 -12.16 5.93 -3.49
C PHE A 223 -12.31 5.84 -5.01
N LEU A 224 -12.23 4.63 -5.56
CA LEU A 224 -12.56 4.33 -6.96
C LEU A 224 -14.02 3.97 -7.14
N SER A 225 -14.61 3.35 -6.12
CA SER A 225 -16.01 3.00 -5.99
C SER A 225 -16.40 3.03 -4.51
N GLU A 226 -17.67 2.76 -4.18
CA GLU A 226 -18.12 2.69 -2.77
C GLU A 226 -17.32 1.71 -1.93
N ASP A 227 -16.85 0.61 -2.52
CA ASP A 227 -16.17 -0.49 -1.83
C ASP A 227 -14.65 -0.52 -2.07
N VAL A 228 -14.14 0.30 -2.98
CA VAL A 228 -12.72 0.29 -3.37
C VAL A 228 -12.03 1.56 -2.91
N GLU A 229 -11.38 1.45 -1.77
CA GLU A 229 -10.56 2.50 -1.16
C GLU A 229 -9.12 2.42 -1.66
N VAL A 230 -8.53 3.58 -1.97
CA VAL A 230 -7.12 3.75 -2.34
C VAL A 230 -6.43 4.63 -1.30
N ASN A 231 -5.26 4.21 -0.84
CA ASN A 231 -4.52 4.95 0.18
C ASN A 231 -3.02 4.77 -0.02
N GLN A 232 -2.47 5.45 -1.02
CA GLN A 232 -1.06 5.36 -1.41
C GLN A 232 -0.21 6.52 -0.84
N VAL A 233 -0.87 7.55 -0.32
CA VAL A 233 -0.22 8.76 0.20
C VAL A 233 0.13 8.55 1.67
N PHE A 234 1.41 8.69 2.01
CA PHE A 234 1.88 8.60 3.40
C PHE A 234 1.12 9.55 4.31
N GLY A 235 0.62 9.02 5.44
CA GLY A 235 -0.09 9.80 6.44
C GLY A 235 -1.49 10.25 6.04
N SER A 236 -2.02 9.84 4.87
CA SER A 236 -3.38 10.13 4.48
C SER A 236 -4.41 9.38 5.34
N LEU A 237 -5.62 9.91 5.38
CA LEU A 237 -6.77 9.29 6.02
C LEU A 237 -7.93 9.28 5.03
N THR A 238 -8.50 8.11 4.81
CA THR A 238 -9.74 7.93 4.07
C THR A 238 -10.77 7.31 4.98
N SER A 239 -12.02 7.72 4.87
CA SER A 239 -13.11 7.20 5.67
C SER A 239 -14.44 7.35 4.93
N SER A 240 -15.27 6.32 4.99
CA SER A 240 -16.66 6.39 4.57
C SER A 240 -17.58 6.39 5.78
N ARG A 241 -18.61 7.23 5.77
CA ARG A 241 -19.65 7.28 6.81
C ARG A 241 -21.01 7.02 6.17
N GLY A 242 -21.43 5.77 6.16
CA GLY A 242 -22.62 5.34 5.43
C GLY A 242 -22.40 5.41 3.90
N ARG A 243 -23.48 5.26 3.12
CA ARG A 243 -23.39 5.14 1.65
C ARG A 243 -23.19 6.45 0.89
N GLN A 244 -23.17 7.61 1.57
CA GLN A 244 -23.20 8.91 0.88
C GLN A 244 -22.29 9.96 1.51
N ARG A 245 -21.30 9.57 2.33
CA ARG A 245 -20.33 10.50 2.91
C ARG A 245 -18.95 9.92 2.89
N TRP A 246 -18.03 10.62 2.24
CA TRP A 246 -16.63 10.21 2.13
C TRP A 246 -15.73 11.35 2.58
N LEU A 247 -14.66 10.97 3.25
CA LEU A 247 -13.59 11.85 3.71
C LEU A 247 -12.28 11.39 3.10
N VAL A 248 -11.53 12.31 2.53
CA VAL A 248 -10.14 12.14 2.13
C VAL A 248 -9.33 13.27 2.77
N GLU A 249 -8.33 12.93 3.53
CA GLU A 249 -7.39 13.88 4.11
C GLU A 249 -5.97 13.46 3.73
N VAL A 250 -5.21 14.39 3.18
CA VAL A 250 -3.81 14.18 2.81
C VAL A 250 -2.92 15.28 3.38
N PRO A 251 -1.66 14.97 3.75
CA PRO A 251 -0.68 16.01 4.02
C PRO A 251 -0.45 16.85 2.77
N ALA A 252 -0.56 18.16 2.88
CA ALA A 252 -0.39 19.10 1.77
C ALA A 252 0.97 19.79 1.89
N GLY A 253 2.03 19.06 1.55
CA GLY A 253 3.42 19.50 1.70
C GLY A 253 4.01 20.20 0.48
N ALA A 254 3.33 20.22 -0.66
CA ALA A 254 3.85 20.77 -1.91
C ALA A 254 2.92 21.83 -2.50
N THR A 255 3.52 22.85 -3.11
CA THR A 255 2.82 23.74 -4.04
C THR A 255 2.57 22.99 -5.33
N GLY A 256 1.35 23.04 -5.85
CA GLY A 256 1.02 22.38 -7.09
C GLY A 256 -0.47 22.20 -7.32
N GLU A 257 -0.77 21.46 -8.38
CA GLU A 257 -2.12 21.10 -8.77
C GLU A 257 -2.40 19.66 -8.31
N TYR A 258 -3.53 19.49 -7.63
CA TYR A 258 -4.05 18.22 -7.16
C TYR A 258 -5.33 17.91 -7.94
N PRO A 259 -5.28 17.02 -8.94
CA PRO A 259 -6.49 16.57 -9.60
C PRO A 259 -7.42 15.84 -8.62
N LEU A 260 -8.66 16.30 -8.54
CA LEU A 260 -9.74 15.66 -7.78
C LEU A 260 -10.70 15.03 -8.76
N VAL A 261 -10.71 13.72 -8.84
CA VAL A 261 -11.65 12.94 -9.65
C VAL A 261 -12.84 12.56 -8.80
N LEU A 262 -14.05 12.89 -9.26
CA LEU A 262 -15.31 12.50 -8.65
C LEU A 262 -15.97 11.44 -9.55
N THR A 263 -16.21 10.25 -9.02
CA THR A 263 -16.90 9.19 -9.76
C THR A 263 -18.31 9.03 -9.23
N GLY A 264 -19.31 9.15 -10.11
CA GLY A 264 -20.71 8.91 -9.79
C GLY A 264 -20.97 7.45 -9.47
N VAL A 265 -21.52 7.16 -8.30
CA VAL A 265 -21.91 5.83 -7.83
C VAL A 265 -23.43 5.65 -7.76
N GLY A 266 -24.15 6.71 -8.04
CA GLY A 266 -25.62 6.78 -8.11
C GLY A 266 -26.05 8.02 -8.85
N GLU A 267 -27.35 8.27 -8.90
CA GLU A 267 -27.97 9.46 -9.49
C GLU A 267 -28.42 10.43 -8.39
N GLY A 268 -28.20 11.73 -8.61
CA GLY A 268 -28.70 12.79 -7.74
C GLY A 268 -27.67 13.87 -7.40
N PRO A 269 -28.10 14.85 -6.58
CA PRO A 269 -27.26 15.97 -6.21
C PRO A 269 -26.10 15.56 -5.29
N PHE A 270 -24.98 16.25 -5.46
CA PHE A 270 -23.84 16.08 -4.58
C PHE A 270 -23.24 17.42 -4.15
N THR A 271 -22.50 17.36 -3.05
CA THR A 271 -21.70 18.48 -2.55
C THR A 271 -20.33 17.97 -2.16
N VAL A 272 -19.28 18.65 -2.61
CA VAL A 272 -17.90 18.38 -2.22
C VAL A 272 -17.31 19.63 -1.59
N GLN A 273 -16.86 19.50 -0.35
CA GLN A 273 -16.14 20.56 0.36
C GLN A 273 -14.65 20.27 0.32
N VAL A 274 -13.88 21.22 -0.18
CA VAL A 274 -12.43 21.19 -0.20
C VAL A 274 -11.94 22.20 0.83
N SER A 275 -11.16 21.75 1.82
CA SER A 275 -10.63 22.61 2.87
C SER A 275 -9.13 22.44 2.97
N THR A 276 -8.41 23.54 3.12
CA THR A 276 -7.00 23.52 3.49
C THR A 276 -6.83 23.95 4.94
N ARG A 277 -5.93 23.28 5.67
CA ARG A 277 -5.66 23.57 7.07
C ARG A 277 -4.15 23.68 7.30
N TYR A 278 -3.78 24.54 8.26
CA TYR A 278 -2.43 24.65 8.79
C TYR A 278 -2.48 24.54 10.32
N MET A 279 -1.76 23.57 10.89
CA MET A 279 -1.77 23.25 12.32
C MET A 279 -3.20 23.11 12.87
N GLY A 280 -4.11 22.50 12.10
CA GLY A 280 -5.52 22.33 12.46
C GLY A 280 -6.42 23.55 12.18
N PHE A 281 -5.86 24.73 11.96
CA PHE A 281 -6.64 25.93 11.62
C PHE A 281 -6.98 25.94 10.13
N ARG A 282 -8.24 26.26 9.81
CA ARG A 282 -8.70 26.37 8.42
C ARG A 282 -8.09 27.61 7.76
N VAL A 283 -7.46 27.40 6.60
CA VAL A 283 -6.88 28.46 5.76
C VAL A 283 -7.85 28.85 4.64
N SER A 284 -8.43 27.83 3.97
CA SER A 284 -9.44 28.04 2.92
C SER A 284 -10.52 26.98 2.98
N ARG A 285 -11.66 27.27 2.35
CA ARG A 285 -12.77 26.35 2.13
C ARG A 285 -13.49 26.72 0.85
N GLU A 286 -13.60 25.75 -0.04
CA GLU A 286 -14.34 25.85 -1.29
C GLU A 286 -15.42 24.76 -1.32
N THR A 287 -16.51 25.04 -2.04
CA THR A 287 -17.61 24.10 -2.17
C THR A 287 -17.95 23.93 -3.64
N LEU A 288 -17.96 22.67 -4.08
CA LEU A 288 -18.43 22.25 -5.39
C LEU A 288 -19.78 21.57 -5.25
N THR A 289 -20.70 21.86 -6.14
CA THR A 289 -22.01 21.19 -6.21
C THR A 289 -22.27 20.75 -7.64
N GLY A 290 -23.06 19.70 -7.80
CA GLY A 290 -23.42 19.18 -9.11
C GLY A 290 -24.43 18.06 -9.00
N GLU A 291 -24.77 17.48 -10.15
CA GLU A 291 -25.59 16.29 -10.29
C GLU A 291 -24.69 15.15 -10.75
N ALA A 292 -24.83 13.97 -10.13
CA ALA A 292 -24.08 12.80 -10.48
C ALA A 292 -24.95 11.82 -11.29
N ARG A 293 -24.29 11.07 -12.17
CA ARG A 293 -24.85 9.90 -12.85
C ARG A 293 -23.93 8.69 -12.62
N PRO A 294 -24.49 7.48 -12.53
CA PRO A 294 -23.70 6.27 -12.34
C PRO A 294 -22.59 6.12 -13.40
N GLY A 295 -21.35 5.94 -12.97
CA GLY A 295 -20.18 5.79 -13.84
C GLY A 295 -19.65 7.08 -14.45
N GLU A 296 -20.34 8.21 -14.32
CA GLU A 296 -19.85 9.50 -14.76
C GLU A 296 -18.60 9.91 -13.95
N ARG A 297 -17.63 10.47 -14.63
CA ARG A 297 -16.43 11.03 -14.00
C ARG A 297 -16.34 12.52 -14.23
N LEU A 298 -16.19 13.25 -13.15
CA LEU A 298 -15.97 14.69 -13.14
C LEU A 298 -14.60 14.98 -12.56
N VAL A 299 -13.94 16.00 -13.02
CA VAL A 299 -12.64 16.44 -12.49
C VAL A 299 -12.73 17.91 -12.05
N ALA A 300 -12.13 18.18 -10.90
CA ALA A 300 -11.77 19.53 -10.46
C ALA A 300 -10.26 19.57 -10.22
N ARG A 301 -9.66 20.75 -10.34
CA ARG A 301 -8.25 20.97 -9.99
C ARG A 301 -8.18 21.78 -8.71
N ILE A 302 -7.46 21.28 -7.74
CA ILE A 302 -7.18 22.00 -6.50
C ILE A 302 -5.75 22.54 -6.62
N THR A 303 -5.60 23.86 -6.63
CA THR A 303 -4.29 24.51 -6.66
C THR A 303 -3.93 24.96 -5.26
N THR A 304 -2.79 24.51 -4.75
CA THR A 304 -2.27 24.92 -3.45
C THR A 304 -1.02 25.76 -3.57
N GLN A 305 -0.86 26.72 -2.66
CA GLN A 305 0.39 27.45 -2.47
C GLN A 305 0.92 27.14 -1.08
N VAL A 306 2.12 26.57 -1.03
CA VAL A 306 2.79 26.15 0.20
C VAL A 306 4.12 26.89 0.33
N LYS A 307 4.44 27.39 1.53
CA LYS A 307 5.75 27.96 1.86
C LYS A 307 6.55 26.95 2.68
N GLY A 308 7.76 26.66 2.26
CA GLY A 308 8.67 25.67 2.88
C GLY A 308 8.72 24.38 2.05
N GLU A 309 9.88 23.75 2.06
CA GLU A 309 10.14 22.51 1.30
C GLU A 309 9.92 21.24 2.11
N ASP A 310 10.09 21.31 3.44
CA ASP A 310 9.85 20.16 4.34
C ASP A 310 8.34 20.00 4.63
N PRO A 311 7.72 18.89 4.21
CA PRO A 311 6.29 18.62 4.48
C PRO A 311 5.89 18.69 5.95
N ARG A 312 6.87 18.47 6.87
CA ARG A 312 6.61 18.53 8.32
C ARG A 312 6.43 19.95 8.84
N THR A 313 6.99 20.93 8.15
CA THR A 313 6.95 22.34 8.54
C THR A 313 6.32 23.24 7.49
N ALA A 314 6.04 22.69 6.31
CA ALA A 314 5.44 23.41 5.19
C ALA A 314 4.09 24.04 5.56
N ARG A 315 3.93 25.33 5.26
CA ARG A 315 2.73 26.11 5.54
C ARG A 315 1.92 26.34 4.28
N ILE A 316 0.73 25.75 4.20
CA ILE A 316 -0.22 26.09 3.14
C ILE A 316 -0.75 27.53 3.34
N ARG A 317 -0.72 28.33 2.27
CA ARG A 317 -1.16 29.73 2.28
C ARG A 317 -2.49 29.94 1.63
N SER A 318 -2.80 29.15 0.61
CA SER A 318 -4.07 29.18 -0.10
C SER A 318 -4.35 27.82 -0.72
N GLY A 319 -5.61 27.58 -0.97
CA GLY A 319 -6.10 26.49 -1.80
C GLY A 319 -7.30 27.02 -2.57
N THR A 320 -7.27 26.94 -3.89
CA THR A 320 -8.37 27.28 -4.77
C THR A 320 -8.80 26.07 -5.55
N VAL A 321 -10.06 26.02 -5.96
CA VAL A 321 -10.61 24.92 -6.73
C VAL A 321 -11.21 25.47 -8.01
N ASP A 322 -10.75 24.95 -9.15
CA ASP A 322 -11.40 25.20 -10.42
C ASP A 322 -12.72 24.44 -10.51
N GLY A 323 -13.64 24.94 -11.30
CA GLY A 323 -14.96 24.34 -11.49
C GLY A 323 -14.89 22.90 -12.03
N LEU A 324 -15.98 22.17 -11.84
CA LEU A 324 -16.14 20.80 -12.34
C LEU A 324 -16.17 20.74 -13.86
N ARG A 325 -15.46 19.76 -14.43
CA ARG A 325 -15.46 19.44 -15.87
C ARG A 325 -15.64 17.93 -16.04
N ALA A 326 -16.15 17.51 -17.20
CA ALA A 326 -16.15 16.11 -17.55
C ALA A 326 -14.71 15.59 -17.64
N TRP A 327 -14.49 14.37 -17.19
CA TRP A 327 -13.18 13.71 -17.30
C TRP A 327 -12.98 13.21 -18.73
N GLU A 328 -11.99 13.75 -19.43
CA GLU A 328 -11.62 13.36 -20.80
C GLU A 328 -10.27 12.62 -20.84
N GLY A 329 -9.69 12.30 -19.68
CA GLY A 329 -8.37 11.70 -19.57
C GLY A 329 -8.36 10.18 -19.52
N GLU A 330 -7.16 9.60 -19.60
CA GLU A 330 -6.91 8.19 -19.30
C GLU A 330 -7.27 7.87 -17.85
N GLU A 331 -7.59 6.61 -17.56
CA GLU A 331 -7.86 6.18 -16.17
C GLU A 331 -6.73 6.61 -15.24
N PRO A 332 -7.06 7.16 -14.04
CA PRO A 332 -6.02 7.44 -13.06
C PRO A 332 -5.15 6.21 -12.88
N ALA A 333 -3.84 6.37 -12.82
CA ALA A 333 -2.87 5.28 -12.67
C ALA A 333 -3.00 4.58 -11.29
N VAL A 334 -4.19 4.10 -10.99
CA VAL A 334 -4.49 3.33 -9.79
C VAL A 334 -4.66 1.88 -10.22
N ILE A 335 -3.63 1.08 -9.97
CA ILE A 335 -3.69 -0.34 -10.24
C ILE A 335 -4.34 -1.01 -9.05
N VAL A 336 -5.61 -1.33 -9.19
CA VAL A 336 -6.33 -2.22 -8.27
C VAL A 336 -6.37 -3.59 -8.90
N LEU A 337 -5.54 -4.50 -8.41
CA LEU A 337 -5.65 -5.91 -8.77
C LEU A 337 -6.95 -6.45 -8.14
N ARG A 338 -7.94 -6.77 -8.98
CA ARG A 338 -9.09 -7.54 -8.52
C ARG A 338 -8.57 -8.94 -8.15
N PRO A 339 -8.95 -9.49 -6.99
CA PRO A 339 -8.68 -10.90 -6.72
C PRO A 339 -9.26 -11.71 -7.87
N ALA A 340 -8.48 -12.64 -8.41
CA ALA A 340 -8.96 -13.56 -9.43
C ALA A 340 -10.26 -14.21 -8.91
N ALA A 341 -11.35 -14.05 -9.64
CA ALA A 341 -12.60 -14.69 -9.30
C ALA A 341 -12.32 -16.19 -9.17
N GLY A 342 -12.46 -16.73 -7.96
CA GLY A 342 -12.26 -18.14 -7.70
C GLY A 342 -13.11 -18.92 -8.68
N ARG A 343 -12.52 -19.82 -9.45
CA ARG A 343 -13.27 -20.81 -10.23
C ARG A 343 -14.17 -21.54 -9.22
N GLY A 344 -15.45 -21.34 -9.33
CA GLY A 344 -16.42 -22.13 -8.59
C GLY A 344 -16.12 -23.62 -8.75
N PRO A 345 -16.43 -24.46 -7.74
CA PRO A 345 -16.23 -25.88 -7.84
C PRO A 345 -17.02 -26.39 -9.04
N GLY A 346 -16.30 -27.00 -9.99
CA GLY A 346 -16.91 -27.65 -11.13
C GLY A 346 -17.87 -28.73 -10.63
N THR A 347 -19.13 -28.57 -10.98
CA THR A 347 -20.12 -29.66 -10.89
C THR A 347 -19.72 -30.72 -11.92
N ASN A 348 -19.23 -31.84 -11.44
CA ASN A 348 -19.31 -33.12 -12.16
C ASN A 348 -20.64 -33.75 -11.88
#